data_de479089b4e350088202898eadb5a93a
#
_entry.id   de479089b4e350088202898eadb5a93a
#
_cell.length_a   1.000
_cell.length_b   1.000
_cell.length_c   1.000
_cell.angle_alpha   90.00
_cell.angle_beta   90.00
_cell.angle_gamma   90.00
#
_symmetry.space_group_name_H-M   'P 1'
#
loop_
_entity.id
_entity.type
_entity.pdbx_description
1 polymer ?
#
loop_
_entity_poly.entity_id
_entity_poly.type
_entity_poly.pdbx_seq_one_letter_code
_entity_poly.pdbx_strand_id
1 'polypeptide(L)'
;MEVLGSAVQQDGPSASLTAPNGSSQRRLIESVSRIISDNIGNSSLEAHGTGTALGDPIEAGALNAIFLAQRSATDPLLLSSLKANSGHKEPGAGLAGALKLVMELRDTTMSPNAQLRALNQHVGSSLHKSVACVLPVQPGLLQMTEPTATGGVSSFGFAGTIAHLVTQCATSEASARAGSSYKLHSHARHSFPWVSQTASSSDGLWA
;
A
#
# COMPACT_ATOMS: atom_id res chain seq x y z
N MET A 1 -1.95 13.28 10.58
CA MET A 1 -0.99 12.64 9.70
C MET A 1 0.29 13.44 9.70
N GLU A 2 1.40 12.76 9.84
CA GLU A 2 2.75 13.31 9.77
C GLU A 2 3.57 12.48 8.77
N VAL A 3 4.34 13.13 7.92
CA VAL A 3 5.30 12.48 7.03
C VAL A 3 6.62 12.38 7.78
N LEU A 4 7.04 11.15 8.08
CA LEU A 4 8.28 10.90 8.83
C LEU A 4 9.50 10.94 7.91
N GLY A 5 9.36 10.51 6.68
CA GLY A 5 10.41 10.52 5.71
C GLY A 5 9.93 10.19 4.30
N SER A 6 10.63 10.70 3.32
CA SER A 6 10.38 10.39 1.91
C SER A 6 11.68 10.46 1.10
N ALA A 7 11.75 9.65 0.07
CA ALA A 7 12.83 9.73 -0.91
C ALA A 7 12.30 9.44 -2.31
N VAL A 8 12.94 10.05 -3.29
CA VAL A 8 12.74 9.80 -4.71
C VAL A 8 14.09 9.55 -5.35
N GLN A 9 14.19 8.52 -6.16
CA GLN A 9 15.41 8.14 -6.85
C GLN A 9 15.08 7.71 -8.27
N GLN A 10 16.11 7.56 -9.07
CA GLN A 10 16.04 6.91 -10.38
C GLN A 10 16.50 5.45 -10.23
N ASP A 11 15.84 4.54 -10.92
CA ASP A 11 16.12 3.10 -10.89
C ASP A 11 17.54 2.78 -11.38
N GLY A 12 18.07 3.63 -12.27
CA GLY A 12 19.39 3.48 -12.85
C GLY A 12 19.51 2.30 -13.82
N PRO A 13 20.73 1.83 -14.09
CA PRO A 13 20.95 0.73 -15.01
C PRO A 13 20.24 -0.54 -14.53
N SER A 14 19.48 -1.17 -15.41
CA SER A 14 18.78 -2.43 -15.17
C SER A 14 18.96 -3.39 -16.35
N ALA A 15 18.44 -4.62 -16.23
CA ALA A 15 18.59 -5.64 -17.26
C ALA A 15 17.94 -5.26 -18.61
N SER A 16 16.96 -4.36 -18.61
CA SER A 16 16.34 -3.76 -19.80
C SER A 16 15.73 -2.40 -19.44
N LEU A 17 15.32 -1.64 -20.46
CA LEU A 17 14.71 -0.31 -20.28
C LEU A 17 13.51 -0.28 -19.31
N THR A 18 12.79 -1.38 -19.23
CA THR A 18 11.57 -1.51 -18.42
C THR A 18 11.70 -2.48 -17.25
N ALA A 19 12.88 -3.06 -17.04
CA ALA A 19 13.09 -4.01 -15.95
C ALA A 19 13.31 -3.25 -14.62
N PRO A 20 12.57 -3.59 -13.56
CA PRO A 20 12.79 -3.00 -12.25
C PRO A 20 14.21 -3.33 -11.72
N ASN A 21 14.76 -2.44 -10.91
CA ASN A 21 16.05 -2.65 -10.26
C ASN A 21 15.87 -2.82 -8.74
N GLY A 22 15.87 -4.07 -8.27
CA GLY A 22 15.68 -4.39 -6.85
C GLY A 22 16.74 -3.79 -5.93
N SER A 23 17.97 -3.61 -6.40
CA SER A 23 19.03 -2.95 -5.62
C SER A 23 18.73 -1.46 -5.43
N SER A 24 18.17 -0.80 -6.43
CA SER A 24 17.77 0.61 -6.34
C SER A 24 16.53 0.77 -5.45
N GLN A 25 15.54 -0.10 -5.58
CA GLN A 25 14.38 -0.13 -4.68
C GLN A 25 14.82 -0.33 -3.23
N ARG A 26 15.74 -1.27 -2.98
CA ARG A 26 16.31 -1.49 -1.65
C ARG A 26 17.00 -0.23 -1.11
N ARG A 27 17.91 0.40 -1.88
CA ARG A 27 18.60 1.62 -1.46
C ARG A 27 17.63 2.77 -1.17
N LEU A 28 16.59 2.92 -1.99
CA LEU A 28 15.55 3.92 -1.78
C LEU A 28 14.87 3.74 -0.43
N ILE A 29 14.35 2.54 -0.16
CA ILE A 29 13.64 2.23 1.09
C ILE A 29 14.58 2.38 2.29
N GLU A 30 15.81 1.89 2.18
CA GLU A 30 16.84 2.00 3.22
C GLU A 30 17.18 3.46 3.53
N SER A 31 17.22 4.34 2.52
CA SER A 31 17.49 5.77 2.71
C SER A 31 16.41 6.45 3.55
N VAL A 32 15.15 6.07 3.37
CA VAL A 32 14.03 6.59 4.18
C VAL A 32 14.08 6.00 5.58
N SER A 33 14.33 4.71 5.73
CA SER A 33 14.43 4.03 7.03
C SER A 33 15.53 4.62 7.92
N ARG A 34 16.63 5.10 7.34
CA ARG A 34 17.70 5.78 8.09
C ARG A 34 17.33 7.18 8.59
N ILE A 35 16.42 7.88 7.90
CA ILE A 35 15.92 9.20 8.32
C ILE A 35 15.01 9.03 9.55
N ILE A 36 14.31 7.93 9.61
CA ILE A 36 13.40 7.57 10.68
C ILE A 36 14.21 6.76 11.69
N SER A 37 14.43 7.28 12.89
CA SER A 37 15.16 6.57 13.94
C SER A 37 14.64 5.14 14.11
N ASP A 38 15.54 4.19 14.34
CA ASP A 38 15.38 2.72 14.24
C ASP A 38 14.21 2.07 15.01
N ASN A 39 13.43 2.85 15.76
CA ASN A 39 12.35 2.37 16.63
C ASN A 39 10.94 2.50 16.05
N ILE A 40 10.77 3.00 14.83
CA ILE A 40 9.44 3.10 14.23
C ILE A 40 9.25 1.91 13.28
N GLY A 41 8.75 0.82 13.83
CA GLY A 41 8.33 -0.34 13.03
C GLY A 41 7.16 0.03 12.13
N ASN A 42 7.29 -0.14 10.81
CA ASN A 42 6.14 -0.05 9.91
C ASN A 42 5.19 -1.20 10.21
N SER A 43 3.99 -0.88 10.66
CA SER A 43 2.94 -1.88 10.90
C SER A 43 2.28 -2.31 9.59
N SER A 44 2.19 -1.40 8.62
CA SER A 44 1.54 -1.64 7.32
C SER A 44 2.37 -1.07 6.18
N LEU A 45 2.35 -1.74 5.04
CA LEU A 45 3.02 -1.28 3.84
C LEU A 45 2.10 -1.44 2.62
N GLU A 46 1.88 -0.34 1.96
CA GLU A 46 1.23 -0.28 0.66
C GLU A 46 2.29 -0.46 -0.42
N ALA A 47 2.34 -1.65 -0.99
CA ALA A 47 3.29 -1.98 -2.05
C ALA A 47 2.94 -1.29 -3.38
N HIS A 48 3.94 -1.11 -4.22
CA HIS A 48 3.68 -0.76 -5.62
C HIS A 48 2.82 -1.84 -6.31
N GLY A 49 3.14 -3.12 -6.16
CA GLY A 49 2.26 -4.27 -6.40
C GLY A 49 1.42 -4.21 -7.67
N THR A 50 2.05 -4.14 -8.84
CA THR A 50 1.36 -4.01 -10.13
C THR A 50 0.82 -5.31 -10.70
N GLY A 51 1.12 -6.44 -10.09
CA GLY A 51 0.73 -7.77 -10.58
C GLY A 51 1.60 -8.27 -11.73
N THR A 52 2.78 -7.71 -11.94
CA THR A 52 3.67 -8.12 -13.02
C THR A 52 4.57 -9.29 -12.60
N ALA A 53 4.83 -10.19 -13.55
CA ALA A 53 5.61 -11.41 -13.28
C ALA A 53 7.05 -11.11 -12.79
N LEU A 54 7.63 -9.99 -13.19
CA LEU A 54 8.98 -9.57 -12.82
C LEU A 54 8.99 -8.54 -11.69
N GLY A 55 8.09 -7.58 -11.72
CA GLY A 55 8.07 -6.44 -10.78
C GLY A 55 7.80 -6.89 -9.35
N ASP A 56 6.75 -7.64 -9.13
CA ASP A 56 6.33 -8.04 -7.79
C ASP A 56 7.37 -8.90 -7.06
N PRO A 57 8.03 -9.90 -7.69
CA PRO A 57 9.11 -10.64 -7.03
C PRO A 57 10.32 -9.77 -6.68
N ILE A 58 10.69 -8.81 -7.52
CA ILE A 58 11.80 -7.89 -7.27
C ILE A 58 11.47 -6.97 -6.10
N GLU A 59 10.27 -6.39 -6.08
CA GLU A 59 9.79 -5.59 -4.96
C GLU A 59 9.74 -6.39 -3.67
N ALA A 60 9.14 -7.60 -3.70
CA ALA A 60 9.09 -8.49 -2.55
C ALA A 60 10.49 -8.81 -1.99
N GLY A 61 11.47 -9.02 -2.86
CA GLY A 61 12.86 -9.22 -2.46
C GLY A 61 13.48 -7.99 -1.78
N ALA A 62 13.20 -6.79 -2.28
CA ALA A 62 13.65 -5.54 -1.66
C ALA A 62 13.02 -5.32 -0.28
N LEU A 63 11.71 -5.54 -0.15
CA LEU A 63 10.95 -5.43 1.10
C LEU A 63 11.41 -6.46 2.14
N ASN A 64 11.65 -7.70 1.71
CA ASN A 64 12.17 -8.75 2.60
C ASN A 64 13.52 -8.35 3.20
N ALA A 65 14.42 -7.83 2.38
CA ALA A 65 15.77 -7.46 2.82
C ALA A 65 15.77 -6.32 3.85
N ILE A 66 14.81 -5.41 3.80
CA ILE A 66 14.77 -4.23 4.68
C ILE A 66 13.89 -4.48 5.90
N PHE A 67 12.66 -4.97 5.71
CA PHE A 67 11.64 -5.00 6.75
C PHE A 67 11.47 -6.36 7.42
N LEU A 68 11.72 -7.46 6.70
CA LEU A 68 11.35 -8.78 7.22
C LEU A 68 12.51 -9.52 7.89
N ALA A 69 13.75 -9.15 7.61
CA ALA A 69 14.94 -9.84 8.15
C ALA A 69 15.04 -9.78 9.67
N GLN A 70 14.45 -8.79 10.32
CA GLN A 70 14.51 -8.56 11.77
C GLN A 70 13.16 -8.70 12.46
N ARG A 71 12.07 -9.02 11.73
CA ARG A 71 10.74 -9.18 12.30
C ARG A 71 10.47 -10.62 12.75
N SER A 72 9.52 -10.75 13.66
CA SER A 72 9.03 -12.04 14.17
C SER A 72 7.57 -12.30 13.77
N ALA A 73 7.11 -13.52 13.98
CA ALA A 73 5.70 -13.87 13.77
C ALA A 73 4.73 -13.13 14.72
N THR A 74 5.23 -12.59 15.82
CA THR A 74 4.44 -11.80 16.78
C THR A 74 4.35 -10.32 16.42
N ASP A 75 5.16 -9.86 15.45
CA ASP A 75 5.13 -8.49 14.90
C ASP A 75 5.21 -8.54 13.37
N PRO A 76 4.18 -9.05 12.68
CA PRO A 76 4.21 -9.20 11.24
C PRO A 76 4.03 -7.86 10.53
N LEU A 77 4.73 -7.69 9.40
CA LEU A 77 4.45 -6.63 8.46
C LEU A 77 3.18 -6.96 7.67
N LEU A 78 2.25 -6.03 7.65
CA LEU A 78 1.06 -6.13 6.81
C LEU A 78 1.38 -5.57 5.43
N LEU A 79 1.26 -6.40 4.41
CA LEU A 79 1.58 -6.05 3.03
C LEU A 79 0.32 -6.07 2.17
N SER A 80 -0.03 -4.93 1.63
CA SER A 80 -1.20 -4.81 0.74
C SER A 80 -0.90 -3.95 -0.48
N SER A 81 -1.77 -4.00 -1.47
CA SER A 81 -1.75 -3.08 -2.59
C SER A 81 -3.17 -2.73 -3.02
N LEU A 82 -3.47 -1.43 -3.09
CA LEU A 82 -4.75 -0.93 -3.62
C LEU A 82 -5.02 -1.42 -5.04
N LYS A 83 -3.96 -1.68 -5.80
CA LYS A 83 -4.08 -2.18 -7.18
C LYS A 83 -4.72 -3.56 -7.25
N ALA A 84 -4.60 -4.38 -6.21
CA ALA A 84 -5.33 -5.64 -6.10
C ALA A 84 -6.85 -5.44 -6.05
N ASN A 85 -7.31 -4.28 -5.59
CA ASN A 85 -8.73 -3.97 -5.42
C ASN A 85 -9.30 -3.13 -6.57
N SER A 86 -8.51 -2.23 -7.14
CA SER A 86 -8.99 -1.21 -8.09
C SER A 86 -8.27 -1.20 -9.44
N GLY A 87 -7.32 -2.10 -9.64
CA GLY A 87 -6.44 -2.09 -10.82
C GLY A 87 -5.38 -0.98 -10.77
N HIS A 88 -4.46 -1.03 -11.72
CA HIS A 88 -3.37 -0.05 -11.81
C HIS A 88 -3.83 1.21 -12.55
N LYS A 89 -3.88 2.33 -11.84
CA LYS A 89 -4.33 3.64 -12.35
C LYS A 89 -3.17 4.52 -12.85
N GLU A 90 -2.00 3.91 -13.10
CA GLU A 90 -0.78 4.57 -13.56
C GLU A 90 -0.48 5.91 -12.88
N PRO A 91 -0.86 7.09 -13.45
CA PRO A 91 -0.41 8.38 -12.92
C PRO A 91 -0.92 8.69 -11.50
N GLY A 92 -2.06 8.15 -11.12
CA GLY A 92 -2.67 8.37 -9.80
C GLY A 92 -2.40 7.26 -8.79
N ALA A 93 -1.71 6.18 -9.17
CA ALA A 93 -1.63 4.98 -8.35
C ALA A 93 -0.88 5.18 -7.02
N GLY A 94 0.22 5.94 -7.05
CA GLY A 94 1.00 6.25 -5.84
C GLY A 94 0.20 7.07 -4.83
N LEU A 95 -0.47 8.13 -5.29
CA LEU A 95 -1.32 8.97 -4.44
C LEU A 95 -2.51 8.19 -3.88
N ALA A 96 -3.16 7.38 -4.72
CA ALA A 96 -4.29 6.56 -4.27
C ALA A 96 -3.87 5.53 -3.21
N GLY A 97 -2.71 4.90 -3.36
CA GLY A 97 -2.13 4.02 -2.34
C GLY A 97 -1.79 4.76 -1.05
N ALA A 98 -1.22 5.96 -1.14
CA ALA A 98 -0.93 6.79 0.03
C ALA A 98 -2.22 7.18 0.78
N LEU A 99 -3.28 7.56 0.07
CA LEU A 99 -4.58 7.89 0.69
C LEU A 99 -5.19 6.66 1.38
N LYS A 100 -5.17 5.49 0.72
CA LYS A 100 -5.61 4.23 1.34
C LYS A 100 -4.85 3.97 2.63
N LEU A 101 -3.51 4.01 2.58
CA LEU A 101 -2.68 3.77 3.76
C LEU A 101 -3.03 4.71 4.91
N VAL A 102 -3.16 6.01 4.65
CA VAL A 102 -3.52 7.01 5.67
C VAL A 102 -4.88 6.70 6.31
N MET A 103 -5.87 6.28 5.52
CA MET A 103 -7.18 5.89 6.04
C MET A 103 -7.08 4.64 6.91
N GLU A 104 -6.35 3.62 6.47
CA GLU A 104 -6.14 2.38 7.22
C GLU A 104 -5.43 2.63 8.56
N LEU A 105 -4.36 3.44 8.55
CA LEU A 105 -3.62 3.78 9.77
C LEU A 105 -4.48 4.56 10.77
N ARG A 106 -5.26 5.53 10.26
CA ARG A 106 -6.14 6.35 11.10
C ARG A 106 -7.26 5.54 11.74
N ASP A 107 -7.89 4.69 10.95
CA ASP A 107 -9.06 3.93 11.37
C ASP A 107 -8.68 2.55 11.94
N THR A 108 -7.37 2.26 12.04
CA THR A 108 -6.81 1.00 12.52
C THR A 108 -7.39 -0.24 11.82
N THR A 109 -7.68 -0.10 10.54
CA THR A 109 -8.28 -1.15 9.72
C THR A 109 -7.32 -1.61 8.62
N MET A 110 -7.53 -2.83 8.13
CA MET A 110 -6.82 -3.37 6.98
C MET A 110 -7.79 -3.71 5.87
N SER A 111 -7.52 -3.21 4.68
CA SER A 111 -8.21 -3.67 3.47
C SER A 111 -7.57 -4.95 2.95
N PRO A 112 -8.35 -5.89 2.42
CA PRO A 112 -7.82 -7.11 1.83
C PRO A 112 -7.18 -6.83 0.46
N ASN A 113 -6.27 -7.71 0.05
CA ASN A 113 -5.90 -7.87 -1.35
C ASN A 113 -7.01 -8.69 -2.05
N ALA A 114 -8.07 -8.03 -2.52
CA ALA A 114 -9.34 -8.66 -2.89
C ALA A 114 -9.22 -9.74 -3.98
N GLN A 115 -8.23 -9.64 -4.86
CA GLN A 115 -8.01 -10.59 -5.95
C GLN A 115 -6.97 -11.67 -5.61
N LEU A 116 -6.42 -11.65 -4.41
CA LEU A 116 -5.40 -12.61 -4.00
C LEU A 116 -6.04 -13.97 -3.68
N ARG A 117 -6.06 -14.86 -4.66
CA ARG A 117 -6.53 -16.26 -4.52
C ARG A 117 -5.38 -17.24 -4.35
N ALA A 118 -4.28 -16.98 -5.03
CA ALA A 118 -3.05 -17.75 -4.96
C ALA A 118 -1.87 -16.79 -5.06
N LEU A 119 -0.89 -16.96 -4.16
CA LEU A 119 0.30 -16.14 -4.18
C LEU A 119 1.22 -16.59 -5.33
N ASN A 120 1.74 -15.63 -6.09
CA ASN A 120 2.76 -15.90 -7.07
C ASN A 120 3.95 -16.64 -6.42
N GLN A 121 4.37 -17.76 -6.97
CA GLN A 121 5.43 -18.60 -6.41
C GLN A 121 6.73 -17.84 -6.17
N HIS A 122 7.10 -16.93 -7.06
CA HIS A 122 8.33 -16.14 -6.93
C HIS A 122 8.21 -15.08 -5.84
N VAL A 123 7.03 -14.45 -5.68
CA VAL A 123 6.73 -13.55 -4.55
C VAL A 123 6.77 -14.34 -3.24
N GLY A 124 6.09 -15.49 -3.20
CA GLY A 124 6.09 -16.39 -2.06
C GLY A 124 7.51 -16.80 -1.66
N SER A 125 8.35 -17.19 -2.61
CA SER A 125 9.75 -17.57 -2.34
C SER A 125 10.57 -16.40 -1.78
N SER A 126 10.28 -15.17 -2.22
CA SER A 126 10.95 -13.97 -1.71
C SER A 126 10.49 -13.61 -0.29
N LEU A 127 9.21 -13.84 0.05
CA LEU A 127 8.62 -13.52 1.36
C LEU A 127 8.72 -14.67 2.37
N HIS A 128 8.71 -15.93 1.94
CA HIS A 128 8.66 -17.12 2.83
C HIS A 128 9.91 -17.37 3.66
N LYS A 129 11.00 -16.67 3.42
CA LYS A 129 12.14 -16.69 4.34
C LYS A 129 11.82 -16.02 5.68
N SER A 130 10.68 -15.37 5.80
CA SER A 130 10.22 -14.67 6.98
C SER A 130 8.78 -15.04 7.30
N VAL A 131 8.55 -15.59 8.49
CA VAL A 131 7.18 -15.83 9.04
C VAL A 131 6.48 -14.52 9.40
N ALA A 132 7.12 -13.40 9.16
CA ALA A 132 6.77 -12.09 9.66
C ALA A 132 6.09 -11.18 8.60
N CYS A 133 5.42 -11.76 7.59
CA CYS A 133 4.65 -11.01 6.59
C CYS A 133 3.25 -11.59 6.43
N VAL A 134 2.26 -10.74 6.51
CA VAL A 134 0.84 -11.08 6.27
C VAL A 134 0.33 -10.33 5.06
N LEU A 135 -0.24 -11.06 4.11
CA LEU A 135 -1.00 -10.50 2.99
C LEU A 135 -2.49 -10.69 3.29
N PRO A 136 -3.21 -9.65 3.73
CA PRO A 136 -4.61 -9.77 4.09
C PRO A 136 -5.46 -10.21 2.90
N VAL A 137 -6.36 -11.18 3.10
CA VAL A 137 -7.35 -11.63 2.10
C VAL A 137 -8.78 -11.33 2.54
N GLN A 138 -8.94 -10.81 3.75
CA GLN A 138 -10.20 -10.32 4.31
C GLN A 138 -9.94 -9.04 5.12
N PRO A 139 -10.96 -8.19 5.35
CA PRO A 139 -10.82 -7.04 6.23
C PRO A 139 -10.39 -7.47 7.63
N GLY A 140 -9.56 -6.67 8.27
CA GLY A 140 -9.05 -6.93 9.60
C GLY A 140 -8.77 -5.65 10.37
N LEU A 141 -8.31 -5.81 11.60
CA LEU A 141 -7.87 -4.69 12.45
C LEU A 141 -6.35 -4.72 12.60
N LEU A 142 -5.76 -3.54 12.60
CA LEU A 142 -4.37 -3.35 13.00
C LEU A 142 -4.29 -3.52 14.52
N GLN A 143 -3.44 -4.42 14.98
CA GLN A 143 -3.15 -4.52 16.41
C GLN A 143 -2.18 -3.40 16.77
N MET A 144 -2.67 -2.44 17.53
CA MET A 144 -1.91 -1.26 17.92
C MET A 144 -1.51 -1.38 19.39
N THR A 145 -0.21 -1.21 19.66
CA THR A 145 0.32 -1.05 21.03
C THR A 145 0.47 0.43 21.39
N GLU A 146 0.54 1.29 20.38
CA GLU A 146 0.79 2.72 20.53
C GLU A 146 -0.41 3.54 20.00
N PRO A 147 -0.57 4.79 20.46
CA PRO A 147 -1.66 5.66 20.02
C PRO A 147 -1.49 6.17 18.58
N THR A 148 -0.37 5.85 17.95
CA THR A 148 -0.04 6.22 16.57
C THR A 148 0.29 4.98 15.75
N ALA A 149 -0.21 4.94 14.53
CA ALA A 149 0.07 3.91 13.55
C ALA A 149 1.04 4.43 12.49
N THR A 150 2.03 3.61 12.14
CA THR A 150 3.04 3.96 11.13
C THR A 150 2.94 3.02 9.94
N GLY A 151 3.10 3.56 8.75
CA GLY A 151 3.11 2.76 7.54
C GLY A 151 3.93 3.38 6.41
N GLY A 152 4.30 2.54 5.46
CA GLY A 152 5.05 2.93 4.28
C GLY A 152 4.26 2.75 2.98
N VAL A 153 4.56 3.54 1.96
CA VAL A 153 4.04 3.37 0.61
C VAL A 153 5.15 3.46 -0.42
N SER A 154 5.15 2.51 -1.35
CA SER A 154 6.09 2.47 -2.47
C SER A 154 5.37 2.79 -3.79
N SER A 155 6.01 3.57 -4.65
CA SER A 155 5.52 3.86 -5.99
C SER A 155 6.68 3.89 -6.97
N PHE A 156 6.65 2.99 -7.95
CA PHE A 156 7.72 2.78 -8.91
C PHE A 156 7.19 3.06 -10.33
N GLY A 157 7.69 4.14 -10.93
CA GLY A 157 7.28 4.54 -12.28
C GLY A 157 7.94 3.68 -13.35
N PHE A 158 7.20 3.43 -14.43
CA PHE A 158 7.68 2.64 -15.57
C PHE A 158 8.96 3.20 -16.21
N ALA A 159 9.14 4.53 -16.20
CA ALA A 159 10.32 5.21 -16.71
C ALA A 159 11.49 5.26 -15.71
N GLY A 160 11.42 4.52 -14.61
CA GLY A 160 12.50 4.35 -13.64
C GLY A 160 12.50 5.35 -12.48
N THR A 161 11.56 6.29 -12.40
CA THR A 161 11.41 7.11 -11.19
C THR A 161 10.78 6.26 -10.10
N ILE A 162 11.49 6.07 -8.98
CA ILE A 162 11.02 5.29 -7.84
C ILE A 162 10.92 6.18 -6.60
N ALA A 163 9.85 6.02 -5.82
CA ALA A 163 9.58 6.80 -4.63
C ALA A 163 9.14 5.91 -3.47
N HIS A 164 9.54 6.28 -2.26
CA HIS A 164 9.06 5.67 -1.01
C HIS A 164 8.78 6.76 0.02
N LEU A 165 7.67 6.59 0.74
CA LEU A 165 7.20 7.51 1.77
C LEU A 165 6.86 6.70 3.03
N VAL A 166 7.23 7.21 4.20
CA VAL A 166 6.74 6.69 5.49
C VAL A 166 5.96 7.78 6.19
N THR A 167 4.79 7.41 6.70
CA THR A 167 3.89 8.31 7.39
C THR A 167 3.40 7.71 8.70
N GLN A 168 3.04 8.57 9.63
CA GLN A 168 2.44 8.23 10.90
C GLN A 168 1.08 8.93 11.04
N CYS A 169 0.11 8.24 11.61
CA CYS A 169 -1.21 8.79 11.90
C CYS A 169 -1.55 8.54 13.37
N ALA A 170 -2.12 9.55 14.04
CA ALA A 170 -2.83 9.30 15.27
C ALA A 170 -4.08 8.45 14.95
N THR A 171 -4.31 7.42 15.74
CA THR A 171 -5.48 6.56 15.56
C THR A 171 -6.76 7.31 15.89
N SER A 172 -7.90 6.88 15.35
CA SER A 172 -9.20 7.49 15.63
C SER A 172 -9.55 7.45 17.12
N GLU A 173 -9.19 6.37 17.82
CA GLU A 173 -9.38 6.25 19.27
C GLU A 173 -8.50 7.24 20.06
N ALA A 174 -7.25 7.42 19.68
CA ALA A 174 -6.36 8.39 20.29
C ALA A 174 -6.85 9.83 20.04
N SER A 175 -7.33 10.11 18.83
CA SER A 175 -7.92 11.41 18.48
C SER A 175 -9.19 11.70 19.25
N ALA A 176 -10.05 10.71 19.48
CA ALA A 176 -11.26 10.84 20.29
C ALA A 176 -10.93 11.13 21.77
N ARG A 177 -9.91 10.48 22.34
CA ARG A 177 -9.42 10.73 23.70
C ARG A 177 -8.82 12.12 23.85
N ALA A 178 -8.19 12.66 22.81
CA ALA A 178 -7.61 14.01 22.80
C ALA A 178 -8.66 15.13 22.60
N GLY A 179 -9.96 14.81 22.52
CA GLY A 179 -11.05 15.79 22.36
C GLY A 179 -11.10 16.42 20.96
N SER A 180 -10.37 15.90 20.00
CA SER A 180 -10.40 16.36 18.62
C SER A 180 -11.61 15.77 17.91
N SER A 181 -12.72 16.51 17.89
CA SER A 181 -13.90 16.11 17.11
C SER A 181 -13.64 16.39 15.63
N TYR A 182 -13.13 15.43 14.91
CA TYR A 182 -13.24 15.46 13.47
C TYR A 182 -14.70 15.20 13.10
N LYS A 183 -15.38 16.20 12.57
CA LYS A 183 -16.67 15.99 11.93
C LYS A 183 -16.44 15.05 10.76
N LEU A 184 -16.93 13.82 10.88
CA LEU A 184 -17.13 12.97 9.71
C LEU A 184 -18.03 13.72 8.74
N HIS A 185 -17.47 14.22 7.66
CA HIS A 185 -18.28 14.68 6.56
C HIS A 185 -18.99 13.44 6.00
N SER A 186 -20.29 13.34 6.27
CA SER A 186 -21.13 12.35 5.61
C SER A 186 -21.12 12.68 4.12
N HIS A 187 -20.43 11.89 3.33
CA HIS A 187 -20.54 11.99 1.89
C HIS A 187 -21.92 11.44 1.49
N ALA A 188 -22.84 12.35 1.22
CA ALA A 188 -24.07 11.97 0.52
C ALA A 188 -23.65 11.54 -0.89
N ARG A 189 -23.99 10.29 -1.27
CA ARG A 189 -23.86 9.86 -2.65
C ARG A 189 -24.80 10.69 -3.48
N HIS A 190 -24.26 11.56 -4.33
CA HIS A 190 -25.04 12.20 -5.37
C HIS A 190 -25.30 11.13 -6.45
N SER A 191 -26.57 10.82 -6.67
CA SER A 191 -26.96 10.05 -7.85
C SER A 191 -26.77 10.92 -9.07
N PHE A 192 -25.95 10.49 -10.01
CA PHE A 192 -25.80 11.18 -11.27
C PHE A 192 -27.05 10.96 -12.14
N PRO A 193 -27.58 11.99 -12.83
CA PRO A 193 -28.82 11.89 -13.62
C PRO A 193 -28.82 10.78 -14.70
N TRP A 194 -27.64 10.38 -15.19
CA TRP A 194 -27.50 9.30 -16.18
C TRP A 194 -27.69 7.89 -15.59
N VAL A 195 -27.71 7.77 -14.26
CA VAL A 195 -28.01 6.47 -13.59
C VAL A 195 -29.52 6.29 -13.37
N SER A 196 -30.29 7.37 -13.43
CA SER A 196 -31.74 7.35 -13.18
C SER A 196 -32.59 7.26 -14.46
N GLN A 197 -32.02 7.13 -15.64
CA GLN A 197 -32.77 6.77 -16.83
C GLN A 197 -33.09 5.28 -16.77
N THR A 198 -34.20 4.95 -16.11
CA THR A 198 -34.89 3.71 -16.39
C THR A 198 -35.16 3.68 -17.89
N ALA A 199 -34.57 2.71 -18.57
CA ALA A 199 -34.92 2.42 -19.96
C ALA A 199 -36.43 2.16 -19.99
N SER A 200 -37.19 3.13 -20.48
CA SER A 200 -38.55 2.87 -20.90
C SER A 200 -38.45 1.87 -22.04
N SER A 201 -38.95 0.70 -21.78
CA SER A 201 -39.13 -0.35 -22.77
C SER A 201 -40.02 0.17 -23.89
N SER A 202 -39.47 0.58 -24.98
CA SER A 202 -40.14 0.59 -26.27
C SER A 202 -39.10 0.57 -27.37
N ASP A 203 -39.19 -0.49 -28.13
CA ASP A 203 -38.80 -0.63 -29.52
C ASP A 203 -37.33 -0.85 -29.86
N GLY A 204 -36.95 -2.05 -30.08
CA GLY A 204 -36.82 -2.67 -31.38
C GLY A 204 -35.73 -2.13 -32.31
N LEU A 205 -34.95 -3.07 -32.80
CA LEU A 205 -34.03 -3.01 -33.95
C LEU A 205 -32.55 -2.77 -33.63
N TRP A 206 -31.88 -3.88 -33.52
CA TRP A 206 -30.60 -4.04 -34.20
C TRP A 206 -30.70 -5.33 -35.04
N ALA A 207 -30.88 -5.14 -36.36
CA ALA A 207 -30.59 -6.14 -37.36
C ALA A 207 -29.11 -6.03 -37.73
#